data_d096e0212f169ee80a1aaa7a2221e05e
#
_entry.id   d096e0212f169ee80a1aaa7a2221e05e
#
_cell.length_a   1.000
_cell.length_b   1.000
_cell.length_c   1.000
_cell.angle_alpha   90.00
_cell.angle_beta   90.00
_cell.angle_gamma   90.00
#
_symmetry.space_group_name_H-M   'P 1'
#
loop_
_entity.id
_entity.type
_entity.pdbx_description
1 polymer ?
#
loop_
_entity_poly.entity_id
_entity_poly.type
_entity_poly.pdbx_seq_one_letter_code
_entity_poly.pdbx_strand_id
1 'polypeptide(L)'
;MRLGNCLIVGALAALLGACAPSSSTAGKPRFLWIDAAANFSGYGNDADSIARDCRRIAEMGFTDIVVDVRPTSGDVLFASAVAPALKKMPGWVGGGWGFRERTADFDYLQAFIDAGHAAGLSVHAGVNMMVGGWKAPGIEHGMVYDRPERQAWCSVDYRKDGQLVNHAVDSETVGGRFLDPANPEVQEFLLSMLAELAAYEGLDGIVMDRCRYDDYAMDAGYSEAGRQAFATCLGREPERWPVFTEPGHIFLDKVPDELENRWLTFRCRVIHDFVAKAADRVHEVNPDMGFGIYVGAWFSEYYRSGVNWTSPKYDLASEEPTYAWATPEYQATGLADLVDFMLLGTYCPAANVHGRTEKTMEGFARLGRKRLCGDVPFYAGPDIGNEKGFEKGGQMALLPEIEATIRQEADGFFLFDLCHIRMFDYWDVRF
;
A
#
# COMPACT_ATOMS: atom_id res chain seq x y z
N MET A 1 -7.17 -57.02 66.96
CA MET A 1 -5.84 -56.76 66.35
C MET A 1 -5.97 -56.87 64.88
N ARG A 2 -5.96 -55.72 64.15
CA ARG A 2 -5.53 -55.49 62.76
C ARG A 2 -5.83 -54.02 62.46
N LEU A 3 -4.77 -53.29 62.30
CA LEU A 3 -4.76 -51.89 61.87
C LEU A 3 -5.16 -51.78 60.41
N GLY A 4 -6.09 -50.90 60.09
CA GLY A 4 -6.44 -50.52 58.72
C GLY A 4 -5.92 -49.17 58.43
N ASN A 5 -5.05 -49.09 57.42
CA ASN A 5 -4.50 -47.87 56.90
C ASN A 5 -5.55 -47.11 56.05
N CYS A 6 -5.84 -45.86 56.42
CA CYS A 6 -6.58 -44.91 55.59
C CYS A 6 -5.58 -44.22 54.67
N LEU A 7 -5.70 -44.44 53.39
CA LEU A 7 -5.03 -43.64 52.30
C LEU A 7 -5.92 -42.45 52.01
N ILE A 8 -5.39 -41.24 52.28
CA ILE A 8 -5.95 -39.96 51.81
C ILE A 8 -5.45 -39.70 50.40
N VAL A 9 -6.34 -39.80 49.45
CA VAL A 9 -6.07 -39.36 48.06
C VAL A 9 -6.43 -37.89 47.97
N GLY A 10 -5.42 -37.03 47.94
CA GLY A 10 -5.58 -35.62 47.67
C GLY A 10 -5.81 -35.39 46.16
N ALA A 11 -7.00 -34.94 45.81
CA ALA A 11 -7.31 -34.49 44.43
C ALA A 11 -6.75 -33.09 44.23
N LEU A 12 -5.71 -33.00 43.41
CA LEU A 12 -5.18 -31.72 42.89
C LEU A 12 -6.09 -31.24 41.75
N ALA A 13 -6.97 -30.29 42.03
CA ALA A 13 -7.76 -29.63 40.98
C ALA A 13 -6.86 -28.61 40.24
N ALA A 14 -6.43 -28.96 39.04
CA ALA A 14 -5.79 -28.03 38.13
C ALA A 14 -6.86 -27.05 37.59
N LEU A 15 -6.83 -25.81 38.06
CA LEU A 15 -7.56 -24.68 37.46
C LEU A 15 -6.90 -24.36 36.13
N LEU A 16 -7.43 -24.93 35.07
CA LEU A 16 -7.22 -24.42 33.70
C LEU A 16 -8.02 -23.11 33.57
N GLY A 17 -7.37 -22.01 33.82
CA GLY A 17 -7.85 -20.69 33.42
C GLY A 17 -7.96 -20.63 31.92
N ALA A 18 -9.16 -20.88 31.38
CA ALA A 18 -9.45 -20.51 30.01
C ALA A 18 -9.41 -18.99 29.93
N CYS A 19 -8.35 -18.43 29.33
CA CYS A 19 -8.39 -17.09 28.80
C CYS A 19 -9.47 -17.08 27.73
N ALA A 20 -10.66 -16.62 28.06
CA ALA A 20 -11.64 -16.21 27.08
C ALA A 20 -11.03 -15.02 26.34
N PRO A 21 -11.07 -14.99 25.01
CA PRO A 21 -10.68 -13.79 24.29
C PRO A 21 -11.57 -12.65 24.78
N SER A 22 -10.97 -11.60 25.31
CA SER A 22 -11.67 -10.37 25.62
C SER A 22 -12.25 -9.86 24.31
N SER A 23 -13.55 -10.01 24.08
CA SER A 23 -14.24 -9.27 23.06
C SER A 23 -14.15 -7.80 23.45
N SER A 24 -13.11 -7.12 22.96
CA SER A 24 -13.04 -5.68 23.06
C SER A 24 -14.26 -5.13 22.32
N THR A 25 -15.05 -4.32 22.99
CA THR A 25 -16.11 -3.49 22.41
C THR A 25 -15.53 -2.33 21.58
N ALA A 26 -14.26 -2.40 21.20
CA ALA A 26 -13.65 -1.49 20.27
C ALA A 26 -14.36 -1.63 18.91
N GLY A 27 -14.90 -0.54 18.40
CA GLY A 27 -15.53 -0.51 17.08
C GLY A 27 -14.53 -0.97 16.01
N LYS A 28 -15.04 -1.44 14.86
CA LYS A 28 -14.17 -1.82 13.74
C LYS A 28 -13.24 -0.64 13.37
N PRO A 29 -11.96 -0.89 13.00
CA PRO A 29 -10.99 0.16 12.68
C PRO A 29 -11.47 1.11 11.57
N ARG A 30 -11.07 2.37 11.69
CA ARG A 30 -11.27 3.43 10.70
C ARG A 30 -9.97 4.12 10.43
N PHE A 31 -9.41 3.87 9.26
CA PHE A 31 -8.14 4.42 8.81
C PHE A 31 -8.34 5.72 8.03
N LEU A 32 -7.53 6.74 8.29
CA LEU A 32 -7.42 7.94 7.49
C LEU A 32 -6.01 8.07 6.93
N TRP A 33 -5.88 8.21 5.61
CA TRP A 33 -4.60 8.48 4.95
C TRP A 33 -4.21 9.95 5.05
N ILE A 34 -2.94 10.23 5.28
CA ILE A 34 -2.34 11.57 5.30
C ILE A 34 -1.22 11.61 4.26
N ASP A 35 -1.58 11.93 3.00
CA ASP A 35 -0.62 12.06 1.91
C ASP A 35 0.40 13.17 2.20
N ALA A 36 1.68 12.87 2.08
CA ALA A 36 2.74 13.82 2.41
C ALA A 36 2.73 15.03 1.47
N ALA A 37 2.62 14.82 0.15
CA ALA A 37 2.71 15.91 -0.82
C ALA A 37 1.55 16.91 -0.64
N ALA A 38 0.34 16.39 -0.47
CA ALA A 38 -0.86 17.19 -0.32
C ALA A 38 -0.93 17.95 1.02
N ASN A 39 -0.38 17.38 2.08
CA ASN A 39 -0.45 17.95 3.44
C ASN A 39 0.85 18.64 3.89
N PHE A 40 1.93 18.60 3.09
CA PHE A 40 3.24 19.12 3.48
C PHE A 40 3.22 20.60 3.90
N SER A 41 2.48 21.43 3.19
CA SER A 41 2.36 22.86 3.49
C SER A 41 1.74 23.14 4.87
N GLY A 42 0.98 22.18 5.41
CA GLY A 42 0.34 22.30 6.73
C GLY A 42 1.15 21.67 7.85
N TYR A 43 1.94 20.66 7.56
CA TYR A 43 2.60 19.84 8.59
C TYR A 43 4.11 19.80 8.50
N GLY A 44 4.67 20.02 7.32
CA GLY A 44 6.11 19.89 7.09
C GLY A 44 6.98 20.72 8.05
N ASN A 45 6.48 21.86 8.54
CA ASN A 45 7.20 22.76 9.44
C ASN A 45 6.40 23.18 10.68
N ASP A 46 5.29 22.52 11.01
CA ASP A 46 4.36 22.94 12.06
C ASP A 46 3.82 21.75 12.86
N ALA A 47 4.50 21.41 13.96
CA ALA A 47 4.09 20.34 14.86
C ALA A 47 2.78 20.65 15.62
N ASP A 48 2.49 21.94 15.89
CA ASP A 48 1.23 22.32 16.55
C ASP A 48 0.02 22.04 15.66
N SER A 49 0.17 22.23 14.35
CA SER A 49 -0.85 21.84 13.38
C SER A 49 -1.08 20.33 13.34
N ILE A 50 -0.02 19.52 13.45
CA ILE A 50 -0.13 18.07 13.58
C ILE A 50 -0.97 17.71 14.82
N ALA A 51 -0.60 18.23 15.99
CA ALA A 51 -1.27 17.96 17.25
C ALA A 51 -2.74 18.41 17.26
N ARG A 52 -3.04 19.54 16.65
CA ARG A 52 -4.42 20.06 16.53
C ARG A 52 -5.27 19.14 15.66
N ASP A 53 -4.76 18.75 14.50
CA ASP A 53 -5.54 18.01 13.52
C ASP A 53 -5.67 16.53 13.89
N CYS A 54 -4.71 15.90 14.59
CA CYS A 54 -4.88 14.58 15.19
C CYS A 54 -6.08 14.52 16.15
N ARG A 55 -6.27 15.55 17.01
CA ARG A 55 -7.46 15.63 17.88
C ARG A 55 -8.76 15.70 17.07
N ARG A 56 -8.80 16.53 16.01
CA ARG A 56 -9.98 16.64 15.14
C ARG A 56 -10.29 15.33 14.40
N ILE A 57 -9.26 14.62 13.94
CA ILE A 57 -9.40 13.29 13.31
C ILE A 57 -10.04 12.30 14.29
N ALA A 58 -9.57 12.24 15.53
CA ALA A 58 -10.17 11.39 16.57
C ALA A 58 -11.62 11.79 16.89
N GLU A 59 -11.93 13.10 16.93
CA GLU A 59 -13.29 13.62 17.12
C GLU A 59 -14.24 13.25 15.97
N MET A 60 -13.74 13.04 14.75
CA MET A 60 -14.53 12.51 13.62
C MET A 60 -14.89 11.04 13.79
N GLY A 61 -14.17 10.30 14.64
CA GLY A 61 -14.38 8.89 14.91
C GLY A 61 -13.39 7.95 14.21
N PHE A 62 -12.32 8.47 13.62
CA PHE A 62 -11.20 7.65 13.16
C PHE A 62 -10.45 7.04 14.34
N THR A 63 -9.89 5.85 14.14
CA THR A 63 -9.13 5.11 15.15
C THR A 63 -7.66 4.99 14.77
N ASP A 64 -7.35 5.13 13.48
CA ASP A 64 -6.04 4.88 12.90
C ASP A 64 -5.71 5.96 11.88
N ILE A 65 -4.45 6.38 11.81
CA ILE A 65 -3.93 7.24 10.75
C ILE A 65 -2.76 6.57 10.04
N VAL A 66 -2.71 6.71 8.71
CA VAL A 66 -1.57 6.31 7.89
C VAL A 66 -0.86 7.58 7.44
N VAL A 67 0.30 7.83 8.00
CA VAL A 67 1.12 9.02 7.72
C VAL A 67 2.13 8.67 6.64
N ASP A 68 1.99 9.24 5.44
CA ASP A 68 3.00 9.06 4.38
C ASP A 68 4.32 9.72 4.80
N VAL A 69 5.32 8.90 5.05
CA VAL A 69 6.67 9.31 5.47
C VAL A 69 7.73 9.06 4.42
N ARG A 70 7.38 8.41 3.32
CA ARG A 70 8.20 8.26 2.13
C ARG A 70 7.36 8.52 0.89
N PRO A 71 7.17 9.81 0.54
CA PRO A 71 6.41 10.20 -0.65
C PRO A 71 7.08 9.73 -1.94
N THR A 72 6.43 10.02 -3.05
CA THR A 72 6.89 9.60 -4.40
C THR A 72 8.27 10.15 -4.81
N SER A 73 8.83 11.11 -4.07
CA SER A 73 10.23 11.54 -4.24
C SER A 73 11.25 10.44 -3.88
N GLY A 74 10.86 9.50 -3.03
CA GLY A 74 11.75 8.46 -2.50
C GLY A 74 12.64 8.92 -1.33
N ASP A 75 12.65 10.23 -1.00
CA ASP A 75 13.24 10.78 0.22
C ASP A 75 12.27 10.58 1.40
N VAL A 76 12.78 10.65 2.65
CA VAL A 76 12.00 10.30 3.83
C VAL A 76 11.79 11.46 4.80
N LEU A 77 10.69 11.39 5.56
CA LEU A 77 10.28 12.35 6.60
C LEU A 77 10.47 11.78 8.03
N PHE A 78 11.41 10.88 8.19
CA PHE A 78 11.83 10.30 9.48
C PHE A 78 13.36 10.19 9.57
N ALA A 79 13.89 9.99 10.75
CA ALA A 79 15.32 9.81 10.93
C ALA A 79 15.78 8.47 10.32
N SER A 80 16.62 8.53 9.29
CA SER A 80 17.14 7.36 8.58
C SER A 80 18.63 7.51 8.30
N ALA A 81 19.38 6.42 8.48
CA ALA A 81 20.78 6.33 8.06
C ALA A 81 20.90 5.82 6.60
N VAL A 82 19.86 5.19 6.07
CA VAL A 82 19.84 4.54 4.76
C VAL A 82 19.24 5.44 3.69
N ALA A 83 18.07 6.02 3.98
CA ALA A 83 17.33 6.86 3.03
C ALA A 83 17.64 8.35 3.23
N PRO A 84 17.67 9.15 2.16
CA PRO A 84 17.91 10.59 2.27
C PRO A 84 16.72 11.31 2.90
N ALA A 85 17.01 12.27 3.78
CA ALA A 85 16.00 13.13 4.38
C ALA A 85 15.38 14.06 3.32
N LEU A 86 14.06 14.17 3.31
CA LEU A 86 13.33 15.09 2.44
C LEU A 86 13.60 16.53 2.84
N LYS A 87 14.13 17.32 1.91
CA LYS A 87 14.47 18.73 2.12
C LYS A 87 13.43 19.70 1.55
N LYS A 88 12.74 19.29 0.53
CA LYS A 88 11.70 20.09 -0.13
C LYS A 88 10.69 19.18 -0.82
N MET A 89 9.46 19.64 -0.97
CA MET A 89 8.43 18.94 -1.69
C MET A 89 7.67 19.89 -2.63
N PRO A 90 7.34 19.47 -3.86
CA PRO A 90 6.42 20.22 -4.69
C PRO A 90 5.02 20.15 -4.08
N GLY A 91 4.44 21.31 -3.77
CA GLY A 91 3.10 21.41 -3.23
C GLY A 91 2.12 21.88 -4.30
N TRP A 92 0.97 21.22 -4.38
CA TRP A 92 -0.10 21.58 -5.31
C TRP A 92 -1.35 22.15 -4.59
N VAL A 93 -1.42 22.01 -3.28
CA VAL A 93 -2.55 22.51 -2.48
C VAL A 93 -2.47 24.03 -2.35
N GLY A 94 -3.52 24.74 -2.76
CA GLY A 94 -3.59 26.18 -2.71
C GLY A 94 -3.40 26.90 -4.04
N GLY A 95 -3.48 26.17 -5.16
CA GLY A 95 -3.64 26.78 -6.49
C GLY A 95 -2.37 26.97 -7.31
N GLY A 96 -1.26 26.36 -6.94
CA GLY A 96 -0.05 26.42 -7.75
C GLY A 96 0.99 25.37 -7.37
N TRP A 97 1.71 24.87 -8.39
CA TRP A 97 2.87 24.04 -8.19
C TRP A 97 4.05 24.91 -7.72
N GLY A 98 4.63 24.56 -6.60
CA GLY A 98 5.83 25.22 -6.09
C GLY A 98 6.46 24.40 -4.97
N PHE A 99 7.78 24.48 -4.85
CA PHE A 99 8.48 23.80 -3.77
C PHE A 99 8.21 24.47 -2.42
N ARG A 100 8.03 23.64 -1.39
CA ARG A 100 8.02 24.03 0.02
C ARG A 100 9.24 23.39 0.66
N GLU A 101 10.09 24.22 1.27
CA GLU A 101 11.28 23.77 2.00
C GLU A 101 10.88 23.15 3.35
N ARG A 102 11.56 22.08 3.72
CA ARG A 102 11.54 21.56 5.08
C ARG A 102 12.59 22.32 5.89
N THR A 103 12.16 23.19 6.77
CA THR A 103 13.01 24.05 7.60
C THR A 103 12.97 23.69 9.08
N ALA A 104 11.99 22.90 9.51
CA ALA A 104 11.87 22.44 10.88
C ALA A 104 12.90 21.33 11.19
N ASP A 105 13.29 21.28 12.45
CA ASP A 105 14.25 20.34 13.02
C ASP A 105 13.61 19.19 13.82
N PHE A 106 12.28 19.22 14.04
CA PHE A 106 11.57 18.12 14.69
C PHE A 106 11.46 16.91 13.78
N ASP A 107 11.45 15.70 14.37
CA ASP A 107 11.16 14.47 13.63
C ASP A 107 9.67 14.42 13.27
N TYR A 108 9.37 14.39 11.96
CA TYR A 108 7.99 14.46 11.44
C TYR A 108 7.17 13.23 11.85
N LEU A 109 7.75 12.03 11.74
CA LEU A 109 7.07 10.80 12.13
C LEU A 109 6.82 10.78 13.65
N GLN A 110 7.83 11.10 14.45
CA GLN A 110 7.68 11.13 15.90
C GLN A 110 6.62 12.15 16.35
N ALA A 111 6.54 13.31 15.70
CA ALA A 111 5.50 14.29 16.00
C ALA A 111 4.09 13.74 15.74
N PHE A 112 3.89 12.93 14.70
CA PHE A 112 2.62 12.25 14.46
C PHE A 112 2.35 11.12 15.46
N ILE A 113 3.35 10.34 15.84
CA ILE A 113 3.23 9.29 16.85
C ILE A 113 2.77 9.91 18.18
N ASP A 114 3.48 10.93 18.66
CA ASP A 114 3.16 11.59 19.93
C ASP A 114 1.76 12.22 19.92
N ALA A 115 1.44 12.93 18.85
CA ALA A 115 0.14 13.61 18.71
C ALA A 115 -1.02 12.64 18.49
N GLY A 116 -0.82 11.58 17.69
CA GLY A 116 -1.81 10.55 17.44
C GLY A 116 -2.15 9.80 18.72
N HIS A 117 -1.16 9.29 19.43
CA HIS A 117 -1.35 8.60 20.71
C HIS A 117 -2.01 9.50 21.76
N ALA A 118 -1.61 10.78 21.86
CA ALA A 118 -2.26 11.72 22.76
C ALA A 118 -3.74 11.95 22.41
N ALA A 119 -4.14 11.73 21.17
CA ALA A 119 -5.52 11.80 20.70
C ALA A 119 -6.26 10.45 20.73
N GLY A 120 -5.58 9.34 21.09
CA GLY A 120 -6.13 7.98 21.10
C GLY A 120 -6.20 7.31 19.73
N LEU A 121 -5.37 7.75 18.79
CA LEU A 121 -5.22 7.16 17.45
C LEU A 121 -4.02 6.21 17.42
N SER A 122 -4.13 5.10 16.70
CA SER A 122 -2.97 4.33 16.25
C SER A 122 -2.32 5.01 15.06
N VAL A 123 -0.97 4.97 14.98
CA VAL A 123 -0.19 5.66 13.96
C VAL A 123 0.60 4.67 13.13
N HIS A 124 0.34 4.65 11.83
CA HIS A 124 1.01 3.78 10.87
C HIS A 124 1.84 4.62 9.89
N ALA A 125 3.08 4.20 9.61
CA ALA A 125 3.91 4.84 8.60
C ALA A 125 3.54 4.36 7.19
N GLY A 126 3.07 5.26 6.33
CA GLY A 126 2.85 5.00 4.90
C GLY A 126 4.15 5.16 4.11
N VAL A 127 4.46 4.21 3.23
CA VAL A 127 5.68 4.24 2.43
C VAL A 127 5.41 3.88 0.97
N ASN A 128 5.73 4.80 0.04
CA ASN A 128 5.69 4.53 -1.40
C ASN A 128 6.92 3.68 -1.78
N MET A 129 6.76 2.37 -1.92
CA MET A 129 7.88 1.42 -2.03
C MET A 129 8.69 1.59 -3.30
N MET A 130 8.13 1.30 -4.45
CA MET A 130 8.86 1.23 -5.72
C MET A 130 8.87 2.57 -6.49
N VAL A 131 8.92 3.71 -5.77
CA VAL A 131 9.01 5.03 -6.39
C VAL A 131 10.21 5.78 -5.81
N GLY A 132 10.99 6.45 -6.67
CA GLY A 132 12.21 7.16 -6.26
C GLY A 132 12.33 8.57 -6.85
N GLY A 133 11.26 9.11 -7.43
CA GLY A 133 11.24 10.45 -8.00
C GLY A 133 9.90 10.82 -8.60
N TRP A 134 9.76 12.09 -8.92
CA TRP A 134 8.57 12.64 -9.56
C TRP A 134 8.95 13.61 -10.67
N LYS A 135 8.23 13.56 -11.79
CA LYS A 135 8.36 14.51 -12.90
C LYS A 135 7.02 15.13 -13.25
N ALA A 136 7.05 16.44 -13.42
CA ALA A 136 5.99 17.24 -14.02
C ALA A 136 6.64 18.29 -14.93
N PRO A 137 5.89 19.04 -15.76
CA PRO A 137 6.45 20.10 -16.58
C PRO A 137 7.26 21.10 -15.74
N GLY A 138 8.58 21.18 -16.03
CA GLY A 138 9.51 22.06 -15.29
C GLY A 138 9.91 21.58 -13.90
N ILE A 139 9.51 20.36 -13.49
CA ILE A 139 9.83 19.78 -12.17
C ILE A 139 10.42 18.39 -12.39
N GLU A 140 11.66 18.20 -11.94
CA GLU A 140 12.30 16.90 -11.71
C GLU A 140 12.75 16.89 -10.26
N HIS A 141 12.25 15.93 -9.48
CA HIS A 141 12.44 15.94 -8.04
C HIS A 141 12.55 14.52 -7.48
N GLY A 142 13.43 14.36 -6.47
CA GLY A 142 13.56 13.16 -5.69
C GLY A 142 14.85 12.38 -5.91
N MET A 143 14.93 11.26 -5.23
CA MET A 143 16.14 10.46 -5.02
C MET A 143 16.90 10.13 -6.31
N VAL A 144 16.22 9.77 -7.39
CA VAL A 144 16.87 9.37 -8.66
C VAL A 144 17.38 10.55 -9.47
N TYR A 145 16.90 11.76 -9.20
CA TYR A 145 17.41 13.00 -9.82
C TYR A 145 18.54 13.62 -9.01
N ASP A 146 18.43 13.58 -7.67
CA ASP A 146 19.44 14.12 -6.76
C ASP A 146 20.68 13.20 -6.66
N ARG A 147 20.56 11.93 -7.09
CA ARG A 147 21.61 10.91 -7.11
C ARG A 147 21.63 10.17 -8.44
N PRO A 148 22.36 10.70 -9.44
CA PRO A 148 22.37 10.13 -10.79
C PRO A 148 22.77 8.64 -10.87
N GLU A 149 23.59 8.15 -9.93
CA GLU A 149 23.95 6.72 -9.83
C GLU A 149 22.72 5.83 -9.58
N ARG A 150 21.66 6.35 -8.93
CA ARG A 150 20.41 5.63 -8.68
C ARG A 150 19.47 5.59 -9.87
N GLN A 151 19.77 6.27 -10.97
CA GLN A 151 19.00 6.12 -12.19
C GLN A 151 19.06 4.70 -12.76
N ALA A 152 20.14 3.96 -12.47
CA ALA A 152 20.26 2.55 -12.80
C ALA A 152 19.26 1.65 -12.02
N TRP A 153 18.68 2.15 -10.93
CA TRP A 153 17.65 1.46 -10.15
C TRP A 153 16.25 1.55 -10.77
N CYS A 154 16.04 2.48 -11.71
CA CYS A 154 14.73 2.69 -12.29
C CYS A 154 14.33 1.55 -13.24
N SER A 155 13.04 1.32 -13.30
CA SER A 155 12.42 0.46 -14.31
C SER A 155 12.76 0.93 -15.71
N VAL A 156 12.75 0.00 -16.66
CA VAL A 156 12.86 0.26 -18.09
C VAL A 156 11.55 -0.15 -18.73
N ASP A 157 10.96 0.78 -19.48
CA ASP A 157 9.67 0.59 -20.11
C ASP A 157 9.81 0.36 -21.62
N TYR A 158 8.97 -0.52 -22.15
CA TYR A 158 8.85 -0.77 -23.57
C TYR A 158 7.86 0.22 -24.20
N ARG A 159 8.36 1.18 -24.94
CA ARG A 159 7.58 2.29 -25.49
C ARG A 159 6.89 1.93 -26.80
N LYS A 160 5.83 2.71 -27.14
CA LYS A 160 5.04 2.53 -28.37
C LYS A 160 5.85 2.65 -29.65
N ASP A 161 6.99 3.33 -29.63
CA ASP A 161 7.93 3.43 -30.74
C ASP A 161 8.88 2.21 -30.84
N GLY A 162 8.73 1.22 -29.96
CA GLY A 162 9.55 0.02 -29.92
C GLY A 162 10.86 0.18 -29.15
N GLN A 163 11.09 1.30 -28.46
CA GLN A 163 12.32 1.53 -27.69
C GLN A 163 12.16 1.10 -26.24
N LEU A 164 13.28 0.66 -25.64
CA LEU A 164 13.41 0.45 -24.20
C LEU A 164 13.95 1.73 -23.58
N VAL A 165 13.17 2.37 -22.70
CA VAL A 165 13.50 3.66 -22.10
C VAL A 165 13.54 3.53 -20.58
N ASN A 166 14.68 3.89 -19.97
CA ASN A 166 14.80 3.97 -18.51
C ASN A 166 13.89 5.08 -17.98
N HIS A 167 13.10 4.76 -16.97
CA HIS A 167 12.08 5.64 -16.43
C HIS A 167 12.63 6.97 -15.87
N ALA A 168 13.87 7.00 -15.34
CA ALA A 168 14.49 8.22 -14.81
C ALA A 168 14.75 9.27 -15.92
N VAL A 169 15.10 8.83 -17.12
CA VAL A 169 15.47 9.73 -18.24
C VAL A 169 14.34 9.92 -19.24
N ASP A 170 13.20 9.30 -19.03
CA ASP A 170 12.02 9.45 -19.87
C ASP A 170 11.50 10.89 -19.84
N SER A 171 11.53 11.55 -21.00
CA SER A 171 11.06 12.93 -21.16
C SER A 171 9.55 13.05 -21.37
N GLU A 172 8.89 11.98 -21.79
CA GLU A 172 7.49 12.02 -22.23
C GLU A 172 6.51 11.73 -21.09
N THR A 173 6.88 10.87 -20.13
CA THR A 173 5.99 10.50 -19.03
C THR A 173 6.06 11.52 -17.90
N VAL A 174 4.90 11.95 -17.44
CA VAL A 174 4.68 12.72 -16.20
C VAL A 174 4.27 11.75 -15.08
N GLY A 175 4.72 12.00 -13.87
CA GLY A 175 4.36 11.17 -12.71
C GLY A 175 5.54 10.58 -11.96
N GLY A 176 5.29 9.52 -11.20
CA GLY A 176 6.29 8.82 -10.40
C GLY A 176 7.40 8.18 -11.24
N ARG A 177 8.61 8.16 -10.70
CA ARG A 177 9.76 7.44 -11.28
C ARG A 177 9.92 6.12 -10.57
N PHE A 178 9.43 5.07 -11.21
CA PHE A 178 9.42 3.74 -10.60
C PHE A 178 10.79 3.08 -10.62
N LEU A 179 11.12 2.48 -9.50
CA LEU A 179 12.30 1.61 -9.34
C LEU A 179 11.96 0.21 -9.86
N ASP A 180 12.96 -0.54 -10.29
CA ASP A 180 12.75 -1.90 -10.74
C ASP A 180 12.67 -2.87 -9.55
N PRO A 181 11.52 -3.51 -9.31
CA PRO A 181 11.36 -4.47 -8.22
C PRO A 181 12.27 -5.70 -8.32
N ALA A 182 12.74 -6.05 -9.52
CA ALA A 182 13.65 -7.17 -9.72
C ALA A 182 15.13 -6.82 -9.41
N ASN A 183 15.44 -5.54 -9.19
CA ASN A 183 16.81 -5.11 -8.87
C ASN A 183 17.14 -5.42 -7.39
N PRO A 184 18.16 -6.27 -7.11
CA PRO A 184 18.51 -6.66 -5.74
C PRO A 184 19.00 -5.48 -4.87
N GLU A 185 19.64 -4.45 -5.45
CA GLU A 185 20.07 -3.26 -4.72
C GLU A 185 18.87 -2.44 -4.25
N VAL A 186 17.82 -2.35 -5.08
CA VAL A 186 16.55 -1.70 -4.73
C VAL A 186 15.87 -2.44 -3.58
N GLN A 187 15.78 -3.78 -3.68
CA GLN A 187 15.18 -4.59 -2.62
C GLN A 187 15.92 -4.40 -1.29
N GLU A 188 17.26 -4.51 -1.27
CA GLU A 188 18.04 -4.37 -0.02
C GLU A 188 17.95 -2.97 0.59
N PHE A 189 17.97 -1.92 -0.25
CA PHE A 189 17.74 -0.54 0.20
C PHE A 189 16.38 -0.39 0.90
N LEU A 190 15.31 -0.91 0.29
CA LEU A 190 13.96 -0.81 0.83
C LEU A 190 13.78 -1.66 2.10
N LEU A 191 14.35 -2.87 2.14
CA LEU A 191 14.32 -3.74 3.32
C LEU A 191 15.08 -3.11 4.50
N SER A 192 16.22 -2.47 4.24
CA SER A 192 17.00 -1.76 5.27
C SER A 192 16.22 -0.56 5.83
N MET A 193 15.53 0.19 4.98
CA MET A 193 14.66 1.31 5.38
C MET A 193 13.46 0.83 6.23
N LEU A 194 12.83 -0.29 5.84
CA LEU A 194 11.72 -0.86 6.63
C LEU A 194 12.20 -1.32 8.02
N ALA A 195 13.41 -1.85 8.14
CA ALA A 195 13.99 -2.21 9.44
C ALA A 195 14.19 -0.98 10.34
N GLU A 196 14.58 0.17 9.77
CA GLU A 196 14.66 1.43 10.54
C GLU A 196 13.29 1.89 11.03
N LEU A 197 12.26 1.81 10.19
CA LEU A 197 10.87 2.13 10.59
C LEU A 197 10.35 1.18 11.67
N ALA A 198 10.61 -0.12 11.55
CA ALA A 198 10.18 -1.11 12.55
C ALA A 198 10.82 -0.88 13.92
N ALA A 199 11.94 -0.16 13.99
CA ALA A 199 12.63 0.21 15.22
C ALA A 199 12.11 1.52 15.86
N TYR A 200 11.17 2.24 15.22
CA TYR A 200 10.60 3.47 15.80
C TYR A 200 9.76 3.17 17.02
N GLU A 201 10.10 3.82 18.14
CA GLU A 201 9.35 3.67 19.38
C GLU A 201 7.95 4.27 19.25
N GLY A 202 6.94 3.47 19.59
CA GLY A 202 5.54 3.86 19.56
C GLY A 202 4.89 3.83 18.18
N LEU A 203 5.59 3.43 17.12
CA LEU A 203 4.94 3.20 15.82
C LEU A 203 4.08 1.93 15.88
N ASP A 204 2.80 2.03 15.49
CA ASP A 204 1.86 0.91 15.57
C ASP A 204 1.88 0.01 14.34
N GLY A 205 2.30 0.54 13.18
CA GLY A 205 2.40 -0.25 11.97
C GLY A 205 3.07 0.45 10.80
N ILE A 206 3.28 -0.32 9.74
CA ILE A 206 3.83 0.14 8.46
C ILE A 206 2.86 -0.27 7.36
N VAL A 207 2.53 0.64 6.45
CA VAL A 207 1.68 0.38 5.28
C VAL A 207 2.48 0.64 4.01
N MET A 208 2.71 -0.41 3.23
CA MET A 208 3.33 -0.29 1.92
C MET A 208 2.32 0.23 0.90
N ASP A 209 2.64 1.30 0.19
CA ASP A 209 1.96 1.74 -1.02
C ASP A 209 2.90 1.60 -2.21
N ARG A 210 2.35 1.54 -3.43
CA ARG A 210 3.11 1.40 -4.69
C ARG A 210 4.17 0.30 -4.64
N CYS A 211 3.90 -0.78 -3.92
CA CYS A 211 4.72 -1.98 -3.92
C CYS A 211 4.41 -2.80 -5.18
N ARG A 212 4.81 -2.29 -6.35
CA ARG A 212 4.45 -2.77 -7.66
C ARG A 212 5.34 -2.23 -8.76
N TYR A 213 5.24 -2.78 -9.96
CA TYR A 213 5.80 -2.16 -11.16
C TYR A 213 5.08 -0.85 -11.47
N ASP A 214 5.51 -0.15 -12.53
CA ASP A 214 4.97 1.15 -12.93
C ASP A 214 3.43 1.18 -13.00
N ASP A 215 2.87 2.37 -13.00
CA ASP A 215 1.43 2.62 -12.96
C ASP A 215 0.70 1.90 -14.11
N TYR A 216 0.11 0.74 -13.77
CA TYR A 216 -0.70 -0.10 -14.65
C TYR A 216 0.00 -0.57 -15.93
N ALA A 217 1.33 -0.55 -15.95
CA ALA A 217 2.12 -0.84 -17.11
C ALA A 217 2.53 -2.31 -17.19
N MET A 218 1.97 -3.04 -18.15
CA MET A 218 2.48 -4.36 -18.52
C MET A 218 3.85 -4.28 -19.20
N ASP A 219 4.17 -3.12 -19.74
CA ASP A 219 5.38 -2.84 -20.51
C ASP A 219 6.57 -2.39 -19.64
N ALA A 220 6.46 -2.44 -18.31
CA ALA A 220 7.51 -2.10 -17.36
C ALA A 220 8.31 -3.33 -16.88
N GLY A 221 9.54 -3.09 -16.39
CA GLY A 221 10.41 -4.13 -15.83
C GLY A 221 11.41 -4.72 -16.81
N TYR A 222 11.64 -4.07 -17.94
CA TYR A 222 12.56 -4.52 -18.97
C TYR A 222 14.01 -4.07 -18.76
N SER A 223 14.42 -3.81 -17.51
CA SER A 223 15.81 -3.53 -17.17
C SER A 223 16.71 -4.76 -17.37
N GLU A 224 18.03 -4.55 -17.34
CA GLU A 224 18.97 -5.68 -17.37
C GLU A 224 18.84 -6.56 -16.13
N ALA A 225 18.57 -5.99 -14.94
CA ALA A 225 18.29 -6.77 -13.74
C ALA A 225 17.02 -7.64 -13.91
N GLY A 226 15.95 -7.06 -14.46
CA GLY A 226 14.72 -7.78 -14.78
C GLY A 226 14.95 -8.91 -15.79
N ARG A 227 15.76 -8.66 -16.85
CA ARG A 227 16.10 -9.70 -17.83
C ARG A 227 16.86 -10.88 -17.20
N GLN A 228 17.87 -10.58 -16.39
CA GLN A 228 18.69 -11.63 -15.73
C GLN A 228 17.87 -12.42 -14.71
N ALA A 229 17.03 -11.75 -13.92
CA ALA A 229 16.15 -12.42 -12.97
C ALA A 229 15.11 -13.31 -13.69
N PHE A 230 14.55 -12.86 -14.80
CA PHE A 230 13.61 -13.64 -15.60
C PHE A 230 14.30 -14.82 -16.28
N ALA A 231 15.50 -14.63 -16.86
CA ALA A 231 16.29 -15.72 -17.42
C ALA A 231 16.62 -16.79 -16.36
N THR A 232 16.94 -16.37 -15.15
CA THR A 232 17.16 -17.28 -14.02
C THR A 232 15.89 -18.07 -13.68
N CYS A 233 14.74 -17.42 -13.65
CA CYS A 233 13.44 -18.05 -13.43
C CYS A 233 13.10 -19.07 -14.54
N LEU A 234 13.44 -18.77 -15.79
CA LEU A 234 13.23 -19.65 -16.92
C LEU A 234 14.24 -20.82 -16.99
N GLY A 235 15.41 -20.69 -16.33
CA GLY A 235 16.56 -21.59 -16.50
C GLY A 235 17.28 -21.45 -17.84
N ARG A 236 16.98 -20.38 -18.60
CA ARG A 236 17.54 -20.08 -19.93
C ARG A 236 17.26 -18.62 -20.30
N GLU A 237 17.94 -18.12 -21.32
CA GLU A 237 17.57 -16.83 -21.91
C GLU A 237 16.14 -16.87 -22.48
N PRO A 238 15.36 -15.77 -22.32
CA PRO A 238 14.04 -15.67 -22.96
C PRO A 238 14.17 -15.65 -24.48
N GLU A 239 13.25 -16.33 -25.19
CA GLU A 239 13.28 -16.43 -26.65
C GLU A 239 13.06 -15.09 -27.34
N ARG A 240 12.42 -14.14 -26.66
CA ARG A 240 12.28 -12.77 -27.12
C ARG A 240 12.35 -11.80 -25.94
N TRP A 241 12.94 -10.64 -26.20
CA TRP A 241 13.04 -9.52 -25.25
C TRP A 241 12.94 -8.20 -26.02
N PRO A 242 11.96 -7.34 -25.75
CA PRO A 242 10.89 -7.48 -24.75
C PRO A 242 9.99 -8.71 -24.97
N VAL A 243 9.35 -9.16 -23.90
CA VAL A 243 8.49 -10.36 -23.93
C VAL A 243 7.25 -10.14 -24.77
N PHE A 244 6.61 -8.96 -24.66
CA PHE A 244 5.50 -8.60 -25.51
C PHE A 244 5.97 -8.17 -26.90
N THR A 245 5.25 -8.61 -27.92
CA THR A 245 5.58 -8.27 -29.32
C THR A 245 5.22 -6.86 -29.69
N GLU A 246 4.28 -6.25 -28.97
CA GLU A 246 3.79 -4.90 -29.15
C GLU A 246 3.64 -4.20 -27.82
N PRO A 247 4.12 -2.95 -27.66
CA PRO A 247 3.93 -2.17 -26.44
C PRO A 247 2.46 -1.77 -26.24
N GLY A 248 2.07 -1.55 -24.98
CA GLY A 248 0.70 -1.21 -24.61
C GLY A 248 -0.27 -2.38 -24.71
N HIS A 249 0.25 -3.59 -24.71
CA HIS A 249 -0.57 -4.81 -24.83
C HIS A 249 -1.52 -4.95 -23.64
N ILE A 250 -2.81 -5.01 -23.92
CA ILE A 250 -3.87 -5.21 -22.93
C ILE A 250 -4.53 -6.55 -23.22
N PHE A 251 -4.44 -7.51 -22.28
CA PHE A 251 -4.98 -8.86 -22.46
C PHE A 251 -6.50 -8.97 -22.37
N LEU A 252 -7.24 -7.90 -22.36
CA LEU A 252 -8.70 -7.95 -22.25
C LEU A 252 -9.37 -8.87 -23.31
N ASP A 253 -8.74 -9.00 -24.50
CA ASP A 253 -9.27 -9.77 -25.61
C ASP A 253 -8.33 -10.88 -26.13
N LYS A 254 -7.19 -11.10 -25.48
CA LYS A 254 -6.19 -12.07 -25.94
C LYS A 254 -5.64 -12.90 -24.79
N VAL A 255 -5.63 -14.22 -24.97
CA VAL A 255 -4.95 -15.11 -24.05
C VAL A 255 -3.42 -14.95 -24.26
N PRO A 256 -2.63 -14.73 -23.21
CA PRO A 256 -1.18 -14.63 -23.32
C PRO A 256 -0.58 -15.96 -23.84
N ASP A 257 0.47 -15.85 -24.64
CA ASP A 257 1.27 -17.04 -24.99
C ASP A 257 2.07 -17.55 -23.77
N GLU A 258 2.76 -18.69 -23.92
CA GLU A 258 3.47 -19.32 -22.80
C GLU A 258 4.53 -18.39 -22.20
N LEU A 259 5.31 -17.68 -23.01
CA LEU A 259 6.34 -16.76 -22.52
C LEU A 259 5.73 -15.52 -21.84
N GLU A 260 4.67 -14.98 -22.42
CA GLU A 260 3.90 -13.86 -21.83
C GLU A 260 3.28 -14.25 -20.48
N ASN A 261 2.70 -15.44 -20.37
CA ASN A 261 2.16 -15.96 -19.13
C ASN A 261 3.23 -16.14 -18.06
N ARG A 262 4.39 -16.70 -18.43
CA ARG A 262 5.54 -16.81 -17.52
C ARG A 262 6.06 -15.46 -17.07
N TRP A 263 6.06 -14.45 -17.93
CA TRP A 263 6.44 -13.08 -17.57
C TRP A 263 5.49 -12.45 -16.57
N LEU A 264 4.17 -12.58 -16.79
CA LEU A 264 3.15 -12.09 -15.84
C LEU A 264 3.33 -12.77 -14.47
N THR A 265 3.48 -14.08 -14.45
CA THR A 265 3.70 -14.85 -13.22
C THR A 265 5.00 -14.44 -12.53
N PHE A 266 6.09 -14.27 -13.29
CA PHE A 266 7.38 -13.83 -12.76
C PHE A 266 7.29 -12.46 -12.09
N ARG A 267 6.65 -11.47 -12.73
CA ARG A 267 6.48 -10.13 -12.13
C ARG A 267 5.72 -10.19 -10.80
N CYS A 268 4.63 -10.95 -10.76
CA CYS A 268 3.89 -11.15 -9.51
C CYS A 268 4.73 -11.91 -8.47
N ARG A 269 5.56 -12.86 -8.88
CA ARG A 269 6.48 -13.59 -7.98
C ARG A 269 7.53 -12.66 -7.38
N VAL A 270 8.09 -11.74 -8.16
CA VAL A 270 9.06 -10.74 -7.66
C VAL A 270 8.45 -9.89 -6.55
N ILE A 271 7.23 -9.40 -6.74
CA ILE A 271 6.53 -8.60 -5.71
C ILE A 271 6.17 -9.47 -4.50
N HIS A 272 5.61 -10.66 -4.71
CA HIS A 272 5.30 -11.61 -3.64
C HIS A 272 6.51 -11.89 -2.76
N ASP A 273 7.63 -12.29 -3.36
CA ASP A 273 8.84 -12.65 -2.63
C ASP A 273 9.48 -11.44 -1.91
N PHE A 274 9.34 -10.24 -2.49
CA PHE A 274 9.74 -9.01 -1.82
C PHE A 274 8.86 -8.71 -0.61
N VAL A 275 7.53 -8.84 -0.72
CA VAL A 275 6.59 -8.61 0.39
C VAL A 275 6.85 -9.61 1.53
N ALA A 276 7.10 -10.89 1.21
CA ALA A 276 7.46 -11.89 2.20
C ALA A 276 8.74 -11.51 2.97
N LYS A 277 9.82 -11.12 2.25
CA LYS A 277 11.07 -10.65 2.87
C LYS A 277 10.87 -9.38 3.70
N ALA A 278 9.97 -8.50 3.28
CA ALA A 278 9.67 -7.26 4.00
C ALA A 278 8.94 -7.55 5.31
N ALA A 279 7.94 -8.45 5.29
CA ALA A 279 7.25 -8.91 6.50
C ALA A 279 8.24 -9.56 7.48
N ASP A 280 9.06 -10.50 7.01
CA ASP A 280 10.08 -11.14 7.85
C ASP A 280 11.03 -10.10 8.46
N ARG A 281 11.53 -9.15 7.66
CA ARG A 281 12.47 -8.12 8.12
C ARG A 281 11.85 -7.19 9.17
N VAL A 282 10.59 -6.80 9.01
CA VAL A 282 9.87 -5.96 9.96
C VAL A 282 9.63 -6.71 11.28
N HIS A 283 9.14 -7.94 11.21
CA HIS A 283 8.85 -8.73 12.40
C HIS A 283 10.11 -9.28 13.11
N GLU A 284 11.26 -9.40 12.42
CA GLU A 284 12.55 -9.66 13.07
C GLU A 284 12.98 -8.50 13.99
N VAL A 285 12.65 -7.25 13.62
CA VAL A 285 12.98 -6.06 14.41
C VAL A 285 11.93 -5.83 15.50
N ASN A 286 10.65 -5.91 15.15
CA ASN A 286 9.53 -5.70 16.07
C ASN A 286 8.40 -6.70 15.76
N PRO A 287 8.29 -7.79 16.53
CA PRO A 287 7.26 -8.82 16.30
C PRO A 287 5.81 -8.33 16.46
N ASP A 288 5.60 -7.22 17.16
CA ASP A 288 4.28 -6.64 17.41
C ASP A 288 3.89 -5.55 16.40
N MET A 289 4.80 -5.19 15.47
CA MET A 289 4.56 -4.17 14.44
C MET A 289 3.50 -4.65 13.45
N GLY A 290 2.40 -3.93 13.31
CA GLY A 290 1.43 -4.19 12.24
C GLY A 290 2.04 -3.94 10.85
N PHE A 291 2.02 -4.95 9.97
CA PHE A 291 2.59 -4.83 8.62
C PHE A 291 1.50 -4.99 7.57
N GLY A 292 1.19 -3.90 6.86
CA GLY A 292 0.09 -3.85 5.91
C GLY A 292 0.50 -3.38 4.51
N ILE A 293 -0.43 -3.54 3.58
CA ILE A 293 -0.29 -3.05 2.20
C ILE A 293 -1.56 -2.33 1.76
N TYR A 294 -1.39 -1.23 1.02
CA TYR A 294 -2.47 -0.61 0.26
C TYR A 294 -2.50 -1.15 -1.16
N VAL A 295 -3.69 -1.51 -1.64
CA VAL A 295 -3.97 -1.87 -3.03
C VAL A 295 -5.32 -1.31 -3.48
N GLY A 296 -5.48 -1.04 -4.78
CA GLY A 296 -6.78 -0.72 -5.34
C GLY A 296 -7.64 -1.97 -5.53
N ALA A 297 -8.92 -1.86 -5.24
CA ALA A 297 -9.87 -2.97 -5.38
C ALA A 297 -10.09 -3.40 -6.85
N TRP A 298 -9.67 -2.59 -7.81
CA TRP A 298 -9.72 -2.88 -9.26
C TRP A 298 -8.60 -3.84 -9.67
N PHE A 299 -8.80 -5.11 -9.42
CA PHE A 299 -7.83 -6.17 -9.72
C PHE A 299 -7.41 -6.18 -11.20
N SER A 300 -8.31 -5.78 -12.10
CA SER A 300 -8.07 -5.67 -13.54
C SER A 300 -6.88 -4.79 -13.93
N GLU A 301 -6.45 -3.85 -13.07
CA GLU A 301 -5.26 -3.02 -13.30
C GLU A 301 -4.05 -3.54 -12.51
N TYR A 302 -4.26 -4.08 -11.30
CA TYR A 302 -3.18 -4.49 -10.42
C TYR A 302 -2.36 -5.67 -10.94
N TYR A 303 -2.98 -6.69 -11.57
CA TYR A 303 -2.24 -7.79 -12.17
C TYR A 303 -1.28 -7.31 -13.26
N ARG A 304 -1.61 -6.21 -13.95
CA ARG A 304 -0.80 -5.59 -15.00
C ARG A 304 0.46 -4.93 -14.44
N SER A 305 0.42 -4.43 -13.23
CA SER A 305 1.57 -3.88 -12.51
C SER A 305 2.31 -4.92 -11.64
N GLY A 306 2.09 -6.21 -11.91
CA GLY A 306 2.80 -7.30 -11.22
C GLY A 306 2.34 -7.55 -9.79
N VAL A 307 1.07 -7.28 -9.47
CA VAL A 307 0.51 -7.52 -8.13
C VAL A 307 -0.68 -8.45 -8.20
N ASN A 308 -0.55 -9.59 -7.58
CA ASN A 308 -1.66 -10.50 -7.28
C ASN A 308 -2.04 -10.35 -5.80
N TRP A 309 -2.93 -9.40 -5.47
CA TRP A 309 -3.33 -9.16 -4.08
C TRP A 309 -4.37 -10.14 -3.54
N THR A 310 -4.70 -11.21 -4.29
CA THR A 310 -5.66 -12.22 -3.84
C THR A 310 -5.01 -13.18 -2.82
N SER A 311 -5.84 -13.99 -2.18
CA SER A 311 -5.37 -15.15 -1.43
C SER A 311 -4.76 -16.20 -2.36
N PRO A 312 -3.69 -16.89 -1.98
CA PRO A 312 -3.18 -18.04 -2.72
C PRO A 312 -4.17 -19.22 -2.75
N LYS A 313 -5.26 -19.17 -1.95
CA LYS A 313 -6.38 -20.14 -1.99
C LYS A 313 -7.43 -19.80 -3.04
N TYR A 314 -7.41 -18.58 -3.59
CA TYR A 314 -8.39 -18.12 -4.56
C TYR A 314 -8.04 -18.59 -5.97
N ASP A 315 -8.81 -19.52 -6.52
CA ASP A 315 -8.63 -20.01 -7.90
C ASP A 315 -9.20 -18.99 -8.88
N LEU A 316 -8.36 -18.01 -9.25
CA LEU A 316 -8.73 -16.90 -10.12
C LEU A 316 -9.23 -17.41 -11.49
N ALA A 317 -8.60 -18.44 -12.05
CA ALA A 317 -8.94 -18.99 -13.36
C ALA A 317 -10.35 -19.63 -13.38
N SER A 318 -10.70 -20.33 -12.31
CA SER A 318 -12.03 -20.97 -12.19
C SER A 318 -13.12 -19.98 -11.82
N GLU A 319 -12.80 -19.00 -10.96
CA GLU A 319 -13.78 -18.07 -10.39
C GLU A 319 -14.08 -16.87 -11.27
N GLU A 320 -13.15 -16.49 -12.13
CA GLU A 320 -13.25 -15.31 -12.99
C GLU A 320 -12.79 -15.64 -14.42
N PRO A 321 -13.74 -15.89 -15.36
CA PRO A 321 -13.43 -16.32 -16.72
C PRO A 321 -12.47 -15.43 -17.51
N THR A 322 -12.43 -14.13 -17.21
CA THR A 322 -11.47 -13.17 -17.80
C THR A 322 -10.02 -13.55 -17.53
N TYR A 323 -9.77 -14.26 -16.43
CA TYR A 323 -8.43 -14.68 -16.00
C TYR A 323 -8.19 -16.19 -16.19
N ALA A 324 -8.89 -16.84 -17.13
CA ALA A 324 -8.70 -18.26 -17.43
C ALA A 324 -7.25 -18.63 -17.83
N TRP A 325 -6.41 -17.64 -18.12
CA TRP A 325 -4.99 -17.79 -18.38
C TRP A 325 -4.14 -17.99 -17.10
N ALA A 326 -4.67 -17.64 -15.91
CA ALA A 326 -3.94 -17.75 -14.67
C ALA A 326 -3.64 -19.23 -14.34
N THR A 327 -2.36 -19.52 -14.13
CA THR A 327 -1.89 -20.88 -13.79
C THR A 327 -1.84 -21.07 -12.28
N PRO A 328 -1.68 -22.31 -11.77
CA PRO A 328 -1.42 -22.55 -10.35
C PRO A 328 -0.19 -21.80 -9.82
N GLU A 329 0.85 -21.62 -10.66
CA GLU A 329 2.04 -20.83 -10.31
C GLU A 329 1.73 -19.35 -10.15
N TYR A 330 0.82 -18.81 -10.98
CA TYR A 330 0.30 -17.44 -10.81
C TYR A 330 -0.54 -17.33 -9.53
N GLN A 331 -1.45 -18.27 -9.30
CA GLN A 331 -2.27 -18.29 -8.07
C GLN A 331 -1.39 -18.27 -6.81
N ALA A 332 -0.29 -19.04 -6.80
CA ALA A 332 0.66 -19.10 -5.69
C ALA A 332 1.47 -17.79 -5.47
N THR A 333 1.24 -16.73 -6.24
CA THR A 333 1.80 -15.40 -6.02
C THR A 333 0.86 -14.47 -5.24
N GLY A 334 -0.24 -14.98 -4.72
CA GLY A 334 -1.17 -14.23 -3.89
C GLY A 334 -0.51 -13.63 -2.66
N LEU A 335 -0.86 -12.37 -2.30
CA LEU A 335 -0.20 -11.62 -1.20
C LEU A 335 -0.97 -11.69 0.12
N ALA A 336 -2.22 -12.16 0.12
CA ALA A 336 -3.12 -11.95 1.26
C ALA A 336 -2.63 -12.58 2.58
N ASP A 337 -1.88 -13.68 2.51
CA ASP A 337 -1.36 -14.39 3.68
C ASP A 337 0.04 -13.93 4.14
N LEU A 338 0.58 -12.89 3.49
CA LEU A 338 1.92 -12.34 3.81
C LEU A 338 1.88 -11.08 4.68
N VAL A 339 0.70 -10.49 4.89
CA VAL A 339 0.55 -9.23 5.60
C VAL A 339 -0.49 -9.35 6.71
N ASP A 340 -0.39 -8.51 7.74
CA ASP A 340 -1.30 -8.55 8.90
C ASP A 340 -2.64 -7.87 8.60
N PHE A 341 -2.65 -6.91 7.68
CA PHE A 341 -3.87 -6.25 7.21
C PHE A 341 -3.70 -5.65 5.80
N MET A 342 -4.82 -5.37 5.15
CA MET A 342 -4.84 -4.77 3.81
C MET A 342 -5.76 -3.56 3.76
N LEU A 343 -5.27 -2.44 3.21
CA LEU A 343 -6.11 -1.30 2.85
C LEU A 343 -6.54 -1.45 1.40
N LEU A 344 -7.84 -1.42 1.14
CA LEU A 344 -8.41 -1.68 -0.17
C LEU A 344 -9.15 -0.43 -0.68
N GLY A 345 -8.60 0.26 -1.66
CA GLY A 345 -9.23 1.43 -2.29
C GLY A 345 -10.46 1.02 -3.10
N THR A 346 -11.65 1.45 -2.67
CA THR A 346 -12.91 1.24 -3.40
C THR A 346 -13.29 2.51 -4.16
N TYR A 347 -12.37 3.02 -4.97
CA TYR A 347 -12.45 4.33 -5.60
C TYR A 347 -13.51 4.36 -6.69
N CYS A 348 -14.57 5.11 -6.42
CA CYS A 348 -15.71 5.34 -7.32
C CYS A 348 -16.31 6.72 -7.05
N PRO A 349 -16.96 7.32 -8.05
CA PRO A 349 -17.78 8.51 -7.82
C PRO A 349 -18.77 8.32 -6.68
N ALA A 350 -19.04 9.40 -5.93
CA ALA A 350 -19.93 9.39 -4.76
C ALA A 350 -21.34 8.82 -5.04
N ALA A 351 -21.78 8.85 -6.29
CA ALA A 351 -23.06 8.26 -6.70
C ALA A 351 -23.04 6.72 -6.84
N ASN A 352 -21.85 6.09 -6.83
CA ASN A 352 -21.69 4.66 -7.12
C ASN A 352 -21.44 3.85 -5.84
N VAL A 353 -22.29 4.03 -4.83
CA VAL A 353 -22.15 3.30 -3.56
C VAL A 353 -22.57 1.84 -3.73
N HIS A 354 -23.79 1.59 -4.23
CA HIS A 354 -24.41 0.27 -4.27
C HIS A 354 -24.21 -0.46 -5.59
N GLY A 355 -24.01 -1.78 -5.51
CA GLY A 355 -23.93 -2.67 -6.68
C GLY A 355 -23.04 -3.88 -6.44
N ARG A 356 -22.78 -4.65 -7.52
CA ARG A 356 -22.08 -5.94 -7.43
C ARG A 356 -20.78 -6.02 -8.24
N THR A 357 -20.43 -4.97 -8.96
CA THR A 357 -19.29 -4.97 -9.90
C THR A 357 -18.15 -4.09 -9.43
N GLU A 358 -16.99 -4.22 -10.06
CA GLU A 358 -15.82 -3.33 -9.88
C GLU A 358 -16.05 -1.87 -10.35
N LYS A 359 -17.28 -1.38 -10.21
CA LYS A 359 -17.67 0.00 -10.55
C LYS A 359 -18.49 0.64 -9.42
N THR A 360 -18.62 -0.07 -8.31
CA THR A 360 -19.34 0.41 -7.13
C THR A 360 -18.57 0.06 -5.87
N MET A 361 -18.70 0.86 -4.82
CA MET A 361 -17.97 0.68 -3.57
C MET A 361 -18.36 -0.63 -2.88
N GLU A 362 -19.65 -0.95 -2.84
CA GLU A 362 -20.18 -2.23 -2.33
C GLU A 362 -19.63 -3.42 -3.12
N GLY A 363 -19.63 -3.31 -4.45
CA GLY A 363 -19.14 -4.37 -5.34
C GLY A 363 -17.65 -4.63 -5.18
N PHE A 364 -16.85 -3.58 -5.05
CA PHE A 364 -15.42 -3.69 -4.74
C PHE A 364 -15.17 -4.39 -3.39
N ALA A 365 -15.87 -3.98 -2.32
CA ALA A 365 -15.71 -4.59 -1.01
C ALA A 365 -16.10 -6.07 -1.01
N ARG A 366 -17.20 -6.43 -1.69
CA ARG A 366 -17.66 -7.81 -1.86
C ARG A 366 -16.66 -8.69 -2.62
N LEU A 367 -16.13 -8.17 -3.73
CA LEU A 367 -15.11 -8.87 -4.50
C LEU A 367 -13.80 -9.00 -3.70
N GLY A 368 -13.45 -7.98 -2.94
CA GLY A 368 -12.33 -8.05 -1.99
C GLY A 368 -12.50 -9.19 -1.00
N ARG A 369 -13.64 -9.28 -0.31
CA ARG A 369 -13.94 -10.39 0.61
C ARG A 369 -13.82 -11.76 -0.07
N LYS A 370 -14.34 -11.88 -1.29
CA LYS A 370 -14.26 -13.12 -2.07
C LYS A 370 -12.82 -13.50 -2.40
N ARG A 371 -12.04 -12.55 -2.93
CA ARG A 371 -10.66 -12.76 -3.40
C ARG A 371 -9.67 -13.01 -2.27
N LEU A 372 -9.90 -12.42 -1.10
CA LEU A 372 -9.02 -12.58 0.05
C LEU A 372 -9.27 -13.87 0.83
N CYS A 373 -10.37 -14.58 0.61
CA CYS A 373 -10.70 -15.89 1.23
C CYS A 373 -10.65 -15.89 2.77
N GLY A 374 -10.62 -14.72 3.43
CA GLY A 374 -10.50 -14.59 4.88
C GLY A 374 -9.08 -14.77 5.42
N ASP A 375 -8.05 -14.77 4.58
CA ASP A 375 -6.65 -14.92 5.01
C ASP A 375 -6.11 -13.68 5.72
N VAL A 376 -6.67 -12.51 5.40
CA VAL A 376 -6.23 -11.23 5.97
C VAL A 376 -7.45 -10.34 6.27
N PRO A 377 -7.48 -9.61 7.40
CA PRO A 377 -8.45 -8.54 7.59
C PRO A 377 -8.18 -7.41 6.59
N PHE A 378 -9.27 -6.82 6.06
CA PHE A 378 -9.13 -5.69 5.15
C PHE A 378 -10.06 -4.53 5.51
N TYR A 379 -9.55 -3.33 5.28
CA TYR A 379 -10.23 -2.07 5.54
C TYR A 379 -10.40 -1.35 4.21
N ALA A 380 -11.63 -1.06 3.83
CA ALA A 380 -11.93 -0.58 2.49
C ALA A 380 -12.59 0.80 2.51
N GLY A 381 -12.39 1.59 1.46
CA GLY A 381 -13.00 2.91 1.42
C GLY A 381 -12.67 3.76 0.21
N PRO A 382 -13.36 4.93 0.09
CA PRO A 382 -13.29 5.79 -1.06
C PRO A 382 -12.09 6.72 -1.09
N ASP A 383 -11.79 7.24 -2.29
CA ASP A 383 -11.02 8.46 -2.50
C ASP A 383 -12.00 9.63 -2.63
N ILE A 384 -11.93 10.58 -1.70
CA ILE A 384 -12.83 11.73 -1.68
C ILE A 384 -12.27 12.95 -2.43
N GLY A 385 -11.11 12.82 -3.04
CA GLY A 385 -10.44 13.92 -3.73
C GLY A 385 -10.38 13.78 -5.22
N ASN A 386 -10.12 12.58 -5.71
CA ASN A 386 -9.97 12.33 -7.15
C ASN A 386 -11.27 11.86 -7.78
N GLU A 387 -12.21 11.36 -6.98
CA GLU A 387 -13.50 10.87 -7.46
C GLU A 387 -14.57 11.98 -7.42
N LYS A 388 -15.47 11.94 -8.41
CA LYS A 388 -16.51 12.95 -8.57
C LYS A 388 -17.58 12.87 -7.49
N GLY A 389 -18.10 14.03 -7.09
CA GLY A 389 -19.25 14.16 -6.21
C GLY A 389 -18.91 14.33 -4.73
N PHE A 390 -17.63 14.33 -4.38
CA PHE A 390 -17.16 14.58 -3.01
C PHE A 390 -16.66 16.01 -2.77
N GLU A 391 -16.52 16.82 -3.78
CA GLU A 391 -16.11 18.22 -3.69
C GLU A 391 -17.03 19.05 -2.78
N LYS A 392 -16.55 20.19 -2.30
CA LYS A 392 -17.31 21.07 -1.38
C LYS A 392 -18.73 21.34 -1.91
N GLY A 393 -19.72 21.06 -1.07
CA GLY A 393 -21.14 21.15 -1.45
C GLY A 393 -21.67 19.93 -2.21
N GLY A 394 -20.83 18.91 -2.42
CA GLY A 394 -21.20 17.62 -2.99
C GLY A 394 -21.82 16.66 -1.97
N GLN A 395 -21.70 15.35 -2.24
CA GLN A 395 -22.43 14.30 -1.52
C GLN A 395 -21.70 13.81 -0.25
N MET A 396 -21.08 14.70 0.51
CA MET A 396 -20.36 14.32 1.76
C MET A 396 -21.25 13.69 2.82
N ALA A 397 -22.54 14.03 2.84
CA ALA A 397 -23.51 13.40 3.74
C ALA A 397 -23.64 11.87 3.49
N LEU A 398 -23.14 11.37 2.36
CA LEU A 398 -23.10 9.94 2.07
C LEU A 398 -21.96 9.18 2.75
N LEU A 399 -20.94 9.84 3.31
CA LEU A 399 -19.80 9.13 3.90
C LEU A 399 -20.21 8.12 5.00
N PRO A 400 -21.12 8.42 5.93
CA PRO A 400 -21.61 7.43 6.88
C PRO A 400 -22.36 6.26 6.23
N GLU A 401 -23.12 6.50 5.14
CA GLU A 401 -23.78 5.46 4.36
C GLU A 401 -22.77 4.58 3.60
N ILE A 402 -21.75 5.22 3.01
CA ILE A 402 -20.63 4.54 2.33
C ILE A 402 -19.91 3.62 3.31
N GLU A 403 -19.55 4.12 4.49
CA GLU A 403 -18.93 3.33 5.54
C GLU A 403 -19.82 2.13 5.93
N ALA A 404 -21.09 2.38 6.23
CA ALA A 404 -22.03 1.35 6.63
C ALA A 404 -22.19 0.26 5.55
N THR A 405 -22.18 0.66 4.29
CA THR A 405 -22.27 -0.26 3.13
C THR A 405 -20.99 -1.10 2.99
N ILE A 406 -19.84 -0.48 2.99
CA ILE A 406 -18.52 -1.15 2.86
C ILE A 406 -18.30 -2.13 4.02
N ARG A 407 -18.64 -1.74 5.25
CA ARG A 407 -18.45 -2.55 6.46
C ARG A 407 -19.36 -3.77 6.56
N GLN A 408 -20.28 -3.96 5.64
CA GLN A 408 -21.00 -5.24 5.51
C GLN A 408 -20.09 -6.37 5.03
N GLU A 409 -19.10 -6.03 4.21
CA GLU A 409 -18.14 -6.96 3.64
C GLU A 409 -16.73 -6.83 4.25
N ALA A 410 -16.29 -5.59 4.55
CA ALA A 410 -14.96 -5.29 5.09
C ALA A 410 -14.90 -5.37 6.62
N ASP A 411 -13.70 -5.58 7.15
CA ASP A 411 -13.43 -5.65 8.59
C ASP A 411 -13.35 -4.27 9.25
N GLY A 412 -13.24 -3.21 8.44
CA GLY A 412 -13.25 -1.81 8.86
C GLY A 412 -13.35 -0.86 7.68
N PHE A 413 -13.01 0.41 7.91
CA PHE A 413 -13.15 1.49 6.94
C PHE A 413 -11.80 2.15 6.67
N PHE A 414 -11.62 2.66 5.46
CA PHE A 414 -10.45 3.41 5.03
C PHE A 414 -10.90 4.65 4.24
N LEU A 415 -10.26 5.80 4.46
CA LEU A 415 -10.55 7.03 3.72
C LEU A 415 -9.25 7.65 3.15
N PHE A 416 -9.24 7.92 1.87
CA PHE A 416 -8.22 8.71 1.20
C PHE A 416 -8.80 10.08 0.81
N ASP A 417 -8.32 11.26 1.24
CA ASP A 417 -7.30 11.49 2.22
C ASP A 417 -7.60 12.79 3.03
N LEU A 418 -6.83 13.05 4.06
CA LEU A 418 -7.01 14.19 4.97
C LEU A 418 -6.98 15.55 4.28
N CYS A 419 -6.18 15.74 3.20
CA CYS A 419 -6.10 17.04 2.54
C CYS A 419 -7.46 17.49 2.02
N HIS A 420 -8.30 16.57 1.58
CA HIS A 420 -9.65 16.86 1.07
C HIS A 420 -10.64 17.20 2.19
N ILE A 421 -10.52 16.56 3.36
CA ILE A 421 -11.25 16.97 4.57
C ILE A 421 -10.94 18.42 4.90
N ARG A 422 -9.66 18.82 4.82
CA ARG A 422 -9.22 20.21 5.07
C ARG A 422 -9.68 21.17 3.98
N MET A 423 -9.53 20.80 2.71
CA MET A 423 -9.90 21.67 1.57
C MET A 423 -11.38 21.93 1.46
N PHE A 424 -12.19 20.92 1.77
CA PHE A 424 -13.65 20.97 1.63
C PHE A 424 -14.35 21.35 2.94
N ASP A 425 -13.58 21.48 4.05
CA ASP A 425 -14.08 21.78 5.38
C ASP A 425 -15.08 20.73 5.89
N TYR A 426 -14.68 19.45 5.84
CA TYR A 426 -15.51 18.30 6.20
C TYR A 426 -15.32 17.81 7.63
N TRP A 427 -14.78 18.65 8.49
CA TRP A 427 -14.51 18.32 9.89
C TRP A 427 -15.75 18.00 10.73
N ASP A 428 -16.94 18.31 10.24
CA ASP A 428 -18.21 18.03 10.94
C ASP A 428 -18.77 16.63 10.65
N VAL A 429 -18.19 15.90 9.71
CA VAL A 429 -18.56 14.49 9.46
C VAL A 429 -18.20 13.67 10.69
N ARG A 430 -19.11 12.78 11.10
CA ARG A 430 -18.94 11.83 12.20
C ARG A 430 -19.24 10.41 11.72
N PHE A 431 -18.42 9.47 12.13
CA PHE A 431 -18.52 8.05 11.79
C PHE A 431 -18.98 7.19 12.98
#